data_d2d01f0883ab055c21024fabfbb8e726
#
_entry.id   d2d01f0883ab055c21024fabfbb8e726
#
_cell.length_a   1.000
_cell.length_b   1.000
_cell.length_c   1.000
_cell.angle_alpha   90.00
_cell.angle_beta   90.00
_cell.angle_gamma   90.00
#
_symmetry.space_group_name_H-M   'P 1'
#
loop_
_entity.id
_entity.type
_entity.pdbx_description
1 polymer ?
#
loop_
_entity_poly.entity_id
_entity_poly.type
_entity_poly.pdbx_seq_one_letter_code
_entity_poly.pdbx_strand_id
1 'polypeptide(L)'
;MSDPVQAFKTAILAGLGYAPEVIEPGRFHRFATSERPNDTAGWCKQFDDLRGGVFGCHRQGIDETWSAAERVTLTQQQRRDLARQVLMATTERQARQRQQWADNAQRFAQVWGQCVPLVPGDPVTLYLKRRGFGGVWPLPDVLRLHRALPYWHGTEKLGTFPAMVAPVVTRDGRTVALHRTYLTRDGQKADVPSVKKLTGAAGPLAGACIPLHGPARGCVGIAEGIETAMAGWRASGVPTVAAYCAGNLAAWQWPAGVQRLVIFADADMAGREAAAALQARALAARLQCEVLTPSTEGADWADVLAAAARAPAAAEQRGAA
;
A
#
# COMPACT_ATOMS: atom_id res chain seq x y z
N MET A 1 -40.94 -15.32 13.21
CA MET A 1 -40.34 -14.22 12.40
C MET A 1 -38.90 -14.11 12.85
N SER A 2 -37.93 -14.25 11.94
CA SER A 2 -36.50 -14.11 12.30
C SER A 2 -36.24 -12.69 12.77
N ASP A 3 -35.43 -12.52 13.80
CA ASP A 3 -34.93 -11.20 14.25
C ASP A 3 -34.27 -10.49 13.08
N PRO A 4 -34.73 -9.27 12.69
CA PRO A 4 -34.15 -8.54 11.57
C PRO A 4 -32.66 -8.23 11.73
N VAL A 5 -32.18 -8.03 12.97
CA VAL A 5 -30.74 -7.83 13.26
C VAL A 5 -29.97 -9.10 12.96
N GLN A 6 -30.49 -10.24 13.40
CA GLN A 6 -29.84 -11.53 13.13
C GLN A 6 -29.86 -11.89 11.63
N ALA A 7 -30.95 -11.57 10.92
CA ALA A 7 -31.03 -11.77 9.48
C ALA A 7 -30.01 -10.91 8.72
N PHE A 8 -29.82 -9.66 9.13
CA PHE A 8 -28.81 -8.76 8.57
C PHE A 8 -27.39 -9.26 8.85
N LYS A 9 -27.14 -9.71 10.09
CA LYS A 9 -25.85 -10.30 10.49
C LYS A 9 -25.52 -11.55 9.64
N THR A 10 -26.53 -12.39 9.40
CA THR A 10 -26.38 -13.57 8.53
C THR A 10 -26.01 -13.18 7.10
N ALA A 11 -26.66 -12.14 6.55
CA ALA A 11 -26.33 -11.64 5.20
C ALA A 11 -24.89 -11.09 5.11
N ILE A 12 -24.44 -10.35 6.12
CA ILE A 12 -23.05 -9.88 6.21
C ILE A 12 -22.08 -11.05 6.23
N LEU A 13 -22.36 -12.06 7.06
CA LEU A 13 -21.53 -13.26 7.16
C LEU A 13 -21.45 -14.02 5.84
N ALA A 14 -22.57 -14.15 5.15
CA ALA A 14 -22.63 -14.81 3.84
C ALA A 14 -21.86 -14.04 2.76
N GLY A 15 -21.93 -12.71 2.76
CA GLY A 15 -21.27 -11.87 1.74
C GLY A 15 -19.78 -11.63 2.00
N LEU A 16 -19.36 -11.57 3.27
CA LEU A 16 -17.98 -11.18 3.62
C LEU A 16 -17.18 -12.29 4.32
N GLY A 17 -17.80 -13.40 4.74
CA GLY A 17 -17.18 -14.42 5.57
C GLY A 17 -16.97 -14.03 7.05
N TYR A 18 -17.25 -12.79 7.43
CA TYR A 18 -17.11 -12.21 8.76
C TYR A 18 -18.28 -11.29 9.07
N ALA A 19 -18.66 -11.19 10.33
CA ALA A 19 -19.70 -10.25 10.78
C ALA A 19 -19.33 -9.66 12.15
N PRO A 20 -19.81 -8.46 12.49
CA PRO A 20 -19.58 -7.88 13.83
C PRO A 20 -20.33 -8.68 14.91
N GLU A 21 -19.82 -8.67 16.13
CA GLU A 21 -20.49 -9.32 17.26
C GLU A 21 -21.83 -8.67 17.58
N VAL A 22 -21.86 -7.35 17.59
CA VAL A 22 -23.04 -6.54 17.90
C VAL A 22 -23.34 -5.59 16.73
N ILE A 23 -24.61 -5.48 16.36
CA ILE A 23 -25.11 -4.50 15.41
C ILE A 23 -26.18 -3.66 16.12
N GLU A 24 -25.91 -2.36 16.28
CA GLU A 24 -26.87 -1.38 16.76
C GLU A 24 -27.51 -0.69 15.55
N PRO A 25 -28.84 -0.82 15.35
CA PRO A 25 -29.54 -0.13 14.26
C PRO A 25 -29.28 1.38 14.29
N GLY A 26 -29.23 2.01 13.13
CA GLY A 26 -28.93 3.44 12.98
C GLY A 26 -27.46 3.79 13.07
N ARG A 27 -26.63 2.93 13.67
CA ARG A 27 -25.19 3.16 13.85
C ARG A 27 -24.35 2.51 12.75
N PHE A 28 -23.22 3.15 12.48
CA PHE A 28 -22.22 2.63 11.57
C PHE A 28 -21.17 1.84 12.35
N HIS A 29 -21.00 0.57 12.01
CA HIS A 29 -20.05 -0.35 12.64
C HIS A 29 -18.86 -0.63 11.73
N ARG A 30 -17.68 -0.81 12.35
CA ARG A 30 -16.47 -1.31 11.70
C ARG A 30 -16.09 -2.62 12.38
N PHE A 31 -15.63 -3.60 11.58
CA PHE A 31 -15.27 -4.90 12.10
C PHE A 31 -14.16 -5.55 11.27
N ALA A 32 -13.52 -6.58 11.85
CA ALA A 32 -12.47 -7.33 11.17
C ALA A 32 -13.07 -8.24 10.09
N THR A 33 -12.39 -8.34 8.94
CA THR A 33 -12.67 -9.27 7.84
C THR A 33 -11.46 -10.17 7.56
N SER A 34 -10.55 -10.28 8.52
CA SER A 34 -9.41 -11.19 8.52
C SER A 34 -8.86 -11.33 9.95
N GLU A 35 -7.95 -12.27 10.14
CA GLU A 35 -7.24 -12.48 11.42
C GLU A 35 -6.11 -11.46 11.68
N ARG A 36 -5.94 -10.45 10.81
CA ARG A 36 -4.89 -9.44 10.99
C ARG A 36 -5.18 -8.57 12.21
N PRO A 37 -4.18 -8.29 13.06
CA PRO A 37 -4.36 -7.40 14.20
C PRO A 37 -4.88 -6.03 13.76
N ASN A 38 -5.88 -5.49 14.48
CA ASN A 38 -6.50 -4.19 14.21
C ASN A 38 -7.19 -4.06 12.82
N ASP A 39 -7.63 -5.18 12.25
CA ASP A 39 -8.42 -5.14 11.03
C ASP A 39 -9.78 -4.48 11.26
N THR A 40 -10.09 -3.47 10.45
CA THR A 40 -11.37 -2.75 10.44
C THR A 40 -11.85 -2.51 9.01
N ALA A 41 -11.50 -3.42 8.08
CA ALA A 41 -11.86 -3.28 6.67
C ALA A 41 -13.35 -3.50 6.41
N GLY A 42 -14.02 -4.32 7.23
CA GLY A 42 -15.45 -4.52 7.20
C GLY A 42 -16.23 -3.32 7.76
N TRP A 43 -17.39 -3.06 7.21
CA TRP A 43 -18.29 -2.02 7.67
C TRP A 43 -19.74 -2.41 7.41
N CYS A 44 -20.65 -1.96 8.30
CA CYS A 44 -22.10 -2.11 8.09
C CYS A 44 -22.89 -1.00 8.78
N LYS A 45 -24.11 -0.78 8.32
CA LYS A 45 -25.14 0.04 8.97
C LYS A 45 -26.51 -0.58 8.68
N GLN A 46 -27.18 -1.09 9.71
CA GLN A 46 -28.60 -1.42 9.64
C GLN A 46 -29.42 -0.14 9.81
N PHE A 47 -30.48 0.03 9.06
CA PHE A 47 -31.35 1.21 9.18
C PHE A 47 -32.21 1.13 10.43
N ASP A 48 -32.61 2.29 10.97
CA ASP A 48 -33.40 2.38 12.22
C ASP A 48 -34.74 1.65 12.16
N ASP A 49 -35.33 1.57 10.97
CA ASP A 49 -36.62 0.89 10.73
C ASP A 49 -36.48 -0.64 10.60
N LEU A 50 -35.24 -1.19 10.72
CA LEU A 50 -34.92 -2.60 10.61
C LEU A 50 -35.27 -3.25 9.26
N ARG A 51 -35.72 -2.48 8.26
CA ARG A 51 -36.20 -2.99 6.97
C ARG A 51 -35.09 -3.13 5.94
N GLY A 52 -33.91 -2.55 6.20
CA GLY A 52 -32.77 -2.60 5.30
C GLY A 52 -31.47 -2.28 5.99
N GLY A 53 -30.39 -2.36 5.22
CA GLY A 53 -29.06 -2.01 5.67
C GLY A 53 -28.07 -2.03 4.51
N VAL A 54 -26.89 -1.50 4.77
CA VAL A 54 -25.76 -1.51 3.85
C VAL A 54 -24.53 -2.11 4.54
N PHE A 55 -23.73 -2.87 3.81
CA PHE A 55 -22.50 -3.44 4.34
C PHE A 55 -21.46 -3.62 3.23
N GLY A 56 -20.21 -3.82 3.62
CA GLY A 56 -19.14 -4.07 2.66
C GLY A 56 -17.78 -4.25 3.30
N CYS A 57 -16.78 -4.43 2.46
CA CYS A 57 -15.39 -4.56 2.86
C CYS A 57 -14.48 -3.73 1.95
N HIS A 58 -13.73 -2.80 2.52
CA HIS A 58 -12.80 -1.96 1.75
C HIS A 58 -11.65 -2.75 1.12
N ARG A 59 -11.27 -3.88 1.73
CA ARG A 59 -10.21 -4.74 1.20
C ARG A 59 -10.67 -5.55 0.00
N GLN A 60 -11.91 -6.07 0.07
CA GLN A 60 -12.49 -6.90 -0.98
C GLN A 60 -13.19 -6.08 -2.07
N GLY A 61 -13.35 -4.75 -1.86
CA GLY A 61 -14.10 -3.89 -2.77
C GLY A 61 -15.60 -4.19 -2.81
N ILE A 62 -16.15 -4.82 -1.75
CA ILE A 62 -17.55 -5.20 -1.67
C ILE A 62 -18.35 -4.05 -1.06
N ASP A 63 -19.50 -3.73 -1.67
CA ASP A 63 -20.46 -2.73 -1.24
C ASP A 63 -21.87 -3.24 -1.58
N GLU A 64 -22.61 -3.71 -0.57
CA GLU A 64 -23.89 -4.37 -0.75
C GLU A 64 -25.01 -3.72 0.05
N THR A 65 -26.23 -3.86 -0.49
CA THR A 65 -27.48 -3.43 0.17
C THR A 65 -28.32 -4.64 0.49
N TRP A 66 -28.69 -4.78 1.77
CA TRP A 66 -29.60 -5.79 2.27
C TRP A 66 -31.00 -5.22 2.48
N SER A 67 -32.02 -6.05 2.28
CA SER A 67 -33.42 -5.75 2.60
C SER A 67 -34.05 -6.93 3.34
N ALA A 68 -34.80 -6.67 4.41
CA ALA A 68 -35.51 -7.68 5.18
C ALA A 68 -36.64 -8.37 4.39
N ALA A 69 -37.16 -7.72 3.34
CA ALA A 69 -38.14 -8.28 2.41
C ALA A 69 -37.51 -8.44 1.02
N GLU A 70 -37.93 -9.44 0.28
CA GLU A 70 -37.54 -9.57 -1.12
C GLU A 70 -37.94 -8.31 -1.90
N ARG A 71 -37.03 -7.76 -2.71
CA ARG A 71 -37.24 -6.53 -3.49
C ARG A 71 -38.52 -6.57 -4.35
N VAL A 72 -38.94 -7.75 -4.77
CA VAL A 72 -40.12 -7.97 -5.60
C VAL A 72 -41.40 -7.70 -4.83
N THR A 73 -41.43 -7.92 -3.51
CA THR A 73 -42.61 -7.76 -2.64
C THR A 73 -42.79 -6.33 -2.09
N LEU A 74 -41.82 -5.44 -2.28
CA LEU A 74 -41.86 -4.08 -1.80
C LEU A 74 -42.81 -3.21 -2.64
N THR A 75 -43.67 -2.42 -1.98
CA THR A 75 -44.44 -1.36 -2.64
C THR A 75 -43.54 -0.28 -3.23
N GLN A 76 -44.07 0.52 -4.15
CA GLN A 76 -43.33 1.63 -4.75
C GLN A 76 -42.82 2.63 -3.70
N GLN A 77 -43.64 2.92 -2.67
CA GLN A 77 -43.25 3.80 -1.58
C GLN A 77 -42.09 3.21 -0.77
N GLN A 78 -42.18 1.93 -0.39
CA GLN A 78 -41.09 1.23 0.34
C GLN A 78 -39.79 1.20 -0.44
N ARG A 79 -39.85 1.02 -1.77
CA ARG A 79 -38.62 1.07 -2.62
C ARG A 79 -38.01 2.47 -2.62
N ARG A 80 -38.80 3.54 -2.68
CA ARG A 80 -38.33 4.93 -2.59
C ARG A 80 -37.69 5.22 -1.24
N ASP A 81 -38.30 4.77 -0.16
CA ASP A 81 -37.80 5.00 1.20
C ASP A 81 -36.46 4.25 1.41
N LEU A 82 -36.39 2.99 0.96
CA LEU A 82 -35.15 2.22 1.00
C LEU A 82 -34.02 2.90 0.17
N ALA A 83 -34.32 3.35 -1.05
CA ALA A 83 -33.35 4.04 -1.90
C ALA A 83 -32.84 5.34 -1.24
N ARG A 84 -33.74 6.10 -0.58
CA ARG A 84 -33.35 7.31 0.17
C ARG A 84 -32.44 6.98 1.35
N GLN A 85 -32.74 5.93 2.12
CA GLN A 85 -31.91 5.49 3.24
C GLN A 85 -30.52 5.02 2.78
N VAL A 86 -30.44 4.27 1.67
CA VAL A 86 -29.17 3.86 1.05
C VAL A 86 -28.34 5.07 0.63
N LEU A 87 -28.98 6.04 -0.03
CA LEU A 87 -28.31 7.28 -0.45
C LEU A 87 -27.77 8.07 0.75
N MET A 88 -28.58 8.22 1.82
CA MET A 88 -28.14 8.90 3.05
C MET A 88 -26.97 8.18 3.71
N ALA A 89 -27.04 6.86 3.86
CA ALA A 89 -25.96 6.06 4.45
C ALA A 89 -24.66 6.14 3.62
N THR A 90 -24.78 6.11 2.29
CA THR A 90 -23.64 6.26 1.37
C THR A 90 -23.01 7.66 1.50
N THR A 91 -23.84 8.71 1.53
CA THR A 91 -23.38 10.10 1.69
C THR A 91 -22.66 10.29 3.03
N GLU A 92 -23.23 9.76 4.11
CA GLU A 92 -22.63 9.80 5.46
C GLU A 92 -21.29 9.08 5.49
N ARG A 93 -21.21 7.87 4.91
CA ARG A 93 -19.96 7.11 4.80
C ARG A 93 -18.88 7.88 4.04
N GLN A 94 -19.23 8.46 2.90
CA GLN A 94 -18.32 9.28 2.09
C GLN A 94 -17.85 10.52 2.83
N ALA A 95 -18.73 11.18 3.59
CA ALA A 95 -18.37 12.34 4.40
C ALA A 95 -17.37 11.97 5.51
N ARG A 96 -17.63 10.88 6.24
CA ARG A 96 -16.71 10.34 7.26
C ARG A 96 -15.35 9.96 6.66
N GLN A 97 -15.36 9.31 5.49
CA GLN A 97 -14.12 8.94 4.80
C GLN A 97 -13.32 10.18 4.38
N ARG A 98 -13.98 11.22 3.84
CA ARG A 98 -13.30 12.48 3.48
C ARG A 98 -12.71 13.17 4.71
N GLN A 99 -13.45 13.21 5.83
CA GLN A 99 -12.94 13.77 7.07
C GLN A 99 -11.71 13.01 7.58
N GLN A 100 -11.78 11.67 7.61
CA GLN A 100 -10.64 10.83 8.00
C GLN A 100 -9.41 11.05 7.10
N TRP A 101 -9.62 11.21 5.79
CA TRP A 101 -8.54 11.52 4.86
C TRP A 101 -7.92 12.89 5.11
N ALA A 102 -8.75 13.90 5.40
CA ALA A 102 -8.26 15.24 5.76
C ALA A 102 -7.43 15.20 7.05
N ASP A 103 -7.90 14.52 8.10
CA ASP A 103 -7.18 14.36 9.36
C ASP A 103 -5.85 13.62 9.16
N ASN A 104 -5.85 12.56 8.37
CA ASN A 104 -4.63 11.82 8.05
C ASN A 104 -3.65 12.66 7.22
N ALA A 105 -4.13 13.47 6.28
CA ALA A 105 -3.31 14.39 5.50
C ALA A 105 -2.58 15.41 6.40
N GLN A 106 -3.27 15.98 7.38
CA GLN A 106 -2.64 16.88 8.36
C GLN A 106 -1.57 16.17 9.19
N ARG A 107 -1.86 14.95 9.68
CA ARG A 107 -0.91 14.17 10.49
C ARG A 107 0.34 13.82 9.70
N PHE A 108 0.22 13.34 8.46
CA PHE A 108 1.41 13.01 7.70
C PHE A 108 2.16 14.25 7.20
N ALA A 109 1.49 15.39 6.95
CA ALA A 109 2.15 16.65 6.64
C ALA A 109 3.05 17.12 7.81
N GLN A 110 2.60 16.96 9.06
CA GLN A 110 3.41 17.23 10.24
C GLN A 110 4.66 16.32 10.29
N VAL A 111 4.49 15.01 10.04
CA VAL A 111 5.63 14.07 9.99
C VAL A 111 6.61 14.46 8.88
N TRP A 112 6.09 14.75 7.68
CA TRP A 112 6.93 15.14 6.54
C TRP A 112 7.68 16.45 6.77
N GLY A 113 7.04 17.43 7.40
CA GLY A 113 7.65 18.71 7.74
C GLY A 113 8.83 18.61 8.74
N GLN A 114 8.90 17.50 9.51
CA GLN A 114 10.01 17.20 10.42
C GLN A 114 11.13 16.38 9.77
N CYS A 115 10.91 15.91 8.52
CA CYS A 115 11.92 15.17 7.80
C CYS A 115 12.96 16.11 7.18
N VAL A 116 14.21 15.68 7.22
CA VAL A 116 15.35 16.40 6.65
C VAL A 116 15.92 15.65 5.44
N PRO A 117 16.56 16.34 4.48
CA PRO A 117 17.31 15.70 3.43
C PRO A 117 18.36 14.72 3.97
N LEU A 118 18.66 13.69 3.19
CA LEU A 118 19.70 12.72 3.53
C LEU A 118 21.08 13.36 3.42
N VAL A 119 21.96 13.00 4.36
CA VAL A 119 23.37 13.40 4.33
C VAL A 119 24.24 12.18 4.59
N PRO A 120 25.46 12.12 4.05
CA PRO A 120 26.39 11.01 4.31
C PRO A 120 26.60 10.78 5.82
N GLY A 121 26.50 9.51 6.25
CA GLY A 121 26.65 9.11 7.65
C GLY A 121 25.40 9.16 8.50
N ASP A 122 24.26 9.63 7.96
CA ASP A 122 23.00 9.55 8.68
C ASP A 122 22.45 8.10 8.71
N PRO A 123 21.50 7.77 9.61
CA PRO A 123 20.96 6.42 9.75
C PRO A 123 20.40 5.83 8.46
N VAL A 124 19.82 6.63 7.57
CA VAL A 124 19.24 6.15 6.30
C VAL A 124 20.35 5.83 5.30
N THR A 125 21.35 6.70 5.19
CA THR A 125 22.50 6.47 4.28
C THR A 125 23.37 5.30 4.75
N LEU A 126 23.52 5.10 6.07
CA LEU A 126 24.16 3.93 6.64
C LEU A 126 23.37 2.65 6.33
N TYR A 127 22.04 2.70 6.47
CA TYR A 127 21.14 1.59 6.11
C TYR A 127 21.28 1.23 4.62
N LEU A 128 21.16 2.21 3.73
CA LEU A 128 21.27 2.01 2.30
C LEU A 128 22.67 1.50 1.89
N LYS A 129 23.75 1.98 2.54
CA LYS A 129 25.09 1.46 2.35
C LYS A 129 25.20 -0.04 2.68
N ARG A 130 24.56 -0.49 3.79
CA ARG A 130 24.51 -1.92 4.17
C ARG A 130 23.74 -2.76 3.15
N ARG A 131 22.75 -2.16 2.46
CA ARG A 131 21.94 -2.78 1.40
C ARG A 131 22.61 -2.72 0.01
N GLY A 132 23.90 -2.37 -0.08
CA GLY A 132 24.65 -2.36 -1.34
C GLY A 132 24.66 -1.01 -2.07
N PHE A 133 24.09 0.06 -1.50
CA PHE A 133 24.05 1.39 -2.11
C PHE A 133 25.18 2.32 -1.64
N GLY A 134 26.29 1.77 -1.12
CA GLY A 134 27.49 2.54 -0.82
C GLY A 134 28.05 3.20 -2.08
N GLY A 135 28.31 4.51 -2.02
CA GLY A 135 28.81 5.28 -3.17
C GLY A 135 27.76 5.70 -4.20
N VAL A 136 26.48 5.41 -3.99
CA VAL A 136 25.37 5.96 -4.80
C VAL A 136 25.03 7.33 -4.26
N TRP A 137 25.32 8.37 -5.02
CA TRP A 137 25.00 9.75 -4.65
C TRP A 137 24.82 10.59 -5.93
N PRO A 138 23.81 11.48 -6.02
CA PRO A 138 22.78 11.72 -5.02
C PRO A 138 21.74 10.58 -4.93
N LEU A 139 21.23 10.37 -3.72
CA LEU A 139 20.06 9.50 -3.49
C LEU A 139 18.79 10.21 -3.93
N PRO A 140 17.69 9.47 -4.23
CA PRO A 140 16.41 10.08 -4.59
C PRO A 140 15.91 11.08 -3.52
N ASP A 141 15.62 12.32 -3.90
CA ASP A 141 15.20 13.40 -3.00
C ASP A 141 13.89 13.13 -2.24
N VAL A 142 13.11 12.18 -2.74
CA VAL A 142 11.88 11.72 -2.08
C VAL A 142 12.15 10.88 -0.82
N LEU A 143 13.39 10.39 -0.65
CA LEU A 143 13.81 9.71 0.57
C LEU A 143 14.33 10.75 1.56
N ARG A 144 13.75 10.77 2.75
CA ARG A 144 14.17 11.68 3.82
C ARG A 144 14.36 10.97 5.14
N LEU A 145 15.13 11.58 6.02
CA LEU A 145 15.33 11.14 7.40
C LEU A 145 14.38 11.87 8.33
N HIS A 146 13.55 11.13 9.08
CA HIS A 146 12.97 11.61 10.33
C HIS A 146 13.85 11.15 11.49
N ARG A 147 14.43 12.07 12.27
CA ARG A 147 15.46 11.76 13.27
C ARG A 147 14.96 10.92 14.46
N ALA A 148 13.69 11.10 14.85
CA ALA A 148 13.08 10.45 16.03
C ALA A 148 11.57 10.30 15.83
N LEU A 149 11.16 9.38 14.94
CA LEU A 149 9.75 9.11 14.65
C LEU A 149 9.15 8.17 15.72
N PRO A 150 8.04 8.54 16.38
CA PRO A 150 7.35 7.64 17.29
C PRO A 150 6.89 6.35 16.60
N TYR A 151 7.18 5.21 17.24
CA TYR A 151 6.69 3.90 16.80
C TYR A 151 5.52 3.46 17.69
N TRP A 152 4.42 3.11 17.06
CA TRP A 152 3.21 2.62 17.72
C TRP A 152 2.89 1.20 17.26
N HIS A 153 2.59 0.31 18.22
CA HIS A 153 2.02 -1.02 17.95
C HIS A 153 0.63 -1.08 18.61
N GLY A 154 -0.41 -1.12 17.76
CA GLY A 154 -1.76 -0.86 18.26
C GLY A 154 -1.86 0.55 18.88
N THR A 155 -2.26 0.61 20.13
CA THR A 155 -2.35 1.84 20.94
C THR A 155 -1.11 2.11 21.80
N GLU A 156 -0.15 1.20 21.84
CA GLU A 156 1.06 1.30 22.64
C GLU A 156 2.20 1.97 21.88
N LYS A 157 2.87 2.94 22.52
CA LYS A 157 4.08 3.57 22.01
C LYS A 157 5.30 2.79 22.48
N LEU A 158 5.94 2.03 21.58
CA LEU A 158 7.13 1.23 21.90
C LEU A 158 8.45 2.03 21.87
N GLY A 159 8.43 3.30 21.44
CA GLY A 159 9.62 4.13 21.43
C GLY A 159 9.64 5.17 20.33
N THR A 160 10.83 5.74 20.09
CA THR A 160 11.11 6.65 18.97
C THR A 160 12.38 6.20 18.29
N PHE A 161 12.37 6.17 16.96
CA PHE A 161 13.47 5.66 16.15
C PHE A 161 13.76 6.61 14.99
N PRO A 162 14.99 6.67 14.49
CA PRO A 162 15.24 7.21 13.16
C PRO A 162 14.40 6.45 12.15
N ALA A 163 13.92 7.14 11.12
CA ALA A 163 13.15 6.48 10.07
C ALA A 163 13.47 7.06 8.70
N MET A 164 13.63 6.19 7.71
CA MET A 164 13.53 6.57 6.31
C MET A 164 12.05 6.79 5.98
N VAL A 165 11.72 7.96 5.49
CA VAL A 165 10.36 8.37 5.15
C VAL A 165 10.29 8.72 3.67
N ALA A 166 9.27 8.21 2.98
CA ALA A 166 9.03 8.47 1.57
C ALA A 166 7.52 8.71 1.31
N PRO A 167 7.14 9.65 0.45
CA PRO A 167 5.75 9.87 0.08
C PRO A 167 5.25 8.73 -0.81
N VAL A 168 4.02 8.31 -0.56
CA VAL A 168 3.25 7.43 -1.46
C VAL A 168 2.31 8.32 -2.24
N VAL A 169 2.46 8.32 -3.56
CA VAL A 169 1.71 9.22 -4.45
C VAL A 169 0.82 8.46 -5.42
N THR A 170 -0.32 9.02 -5.71
CA THR A 170 -1.23 8.55 -6.77
C THR A 170 -0.71 8.94 -8.15
N ARG A 171 -1.31 8.37 -9.20
CA ARG A 171 -0.95 8.67 -10.61
C ARG A 171 -1.01 10.16 -10.95
N ASP A 172 -1.89 10.94 -10.31
CA ASP A 172 -2.05 12.39 -10.45
C ASP A 172 -1.10 13.21 -9.54
N GLY A 173 -0.14 12.55 -8.88
CA GLY A 173 0.91 13.19 -8.10
C GLY A 173 0.50 13.60 -6.68
N ARG A 174 -0.70 13.26 -6.21
CA ARG A 174 -1.11 13.57 -4.83
C ARG A 174 -0.49 12.61 -3.83
N THR A 175 0.09 13.13 -2.77
CA THR A 175 0.54 12.30 -1.63
C THR A 175 -0.67 11.81 -0.85
N VAL A 176 -0.78 10.49 -0.70
CA VAL A 176 -1.89 9.81 -0.01
C VAL A 176 -1.47 9.07 1.24
N ALA A 177 -0.17 8.86 1.44
CA ALA A 177 0.41 8.31 2.67
C ALA A 177 1.91 8.60 2.72
N LEU A 178 2.54 8.31 3.85
CA LEU A 178 3.99 8.18 3.96
C LEU A 178 4.35 6.73 4.26
N HIS A 179 5.31 6.20 3.51
CA HIS A 179 6.00 4.96 3.85
C HIS A 179 7.12 5.27 4.85
N ARG A 180 7.29 4.43 5.86
CA ARG A 180 8.26 4.60 6.93
C ARG A 180 9.01 3.30 7.13
N THR A 181 10.35 3.35 7.10
CA THR A 181 11.24 2.25 7.50
C THR A 181 11.96 2.67 8.77
N TYR A 182 11.67 2.01 9.89
CA TYR A 182 12.25 2.33 11.19
C TYR A 182 13.65 1.71 11.32
N LEU A 183 14.60 2.52 11.79
CA LEU A 183 16.01 2.20 11.82
C LEU A 183 16.60 2.43 13.21
N THR A 184 17.75 1.84 13.46
CA THR A 184 18.64 2.21 14.57
C THR A 184 19.52 3.39 14.14
N ARG A 185 20.21 4.01 15.10
CA ARG A 185 21.11 5.14 14.83
C ARG A 185 22.31 4.76 13.94
N ASP A 186 22.75 3.50 13.99
CA ASP A 186 23.84 2.95 13.19
C ASP A 186 23.36 2.37 11.84
N GLY A 187 22.09 2.59 11.47
CA GLY A 187 21.53 2.19 10.17
C GLY A 187 21.21 0.70 10.03
N GLN A 188 20.82 0.03 11.12
CA GLN A 188 20.19 -1.27 11.04
C GLN A 188 18.67 -1.11 11.07
N LYS A 189 17.93 -2.17 10.74
CA LYS A 189 16.48 -2.20 10.98
C LYS A 189 16.22 -2.16 12.48
N ALA A 190 15.28 -1.32 12.93
CA ALA A 190 14.88 -1.26 14.33
C ALA A 190 14.27 -2.61 14.76
N ASP A 191 14.52 -2.99 16.02
CA ASP A 191 13.91 -4.19 16.63
C ASP A 191 12.48 -3.84 17.06
N VAL A 192 11.56 -3.96 16.14
CA VAL A 192 10.13 -3.64 16.32
C VAL A 192 9.28 -4.64 15.51
N PRO A 193 8.02 -4.91 15.92
CA PRO A 193 7.16 -5.90 15.28
C PRO A 193 6.98 -5.72 13.76
N SER A 194 7.03 -4.48 13.27
CA SER A 194 6.94 -4.18 11.84
C SER A 194 7.84 -3.00 11.51
N VAL A 195 8.98 -3.29 10.87
CA VAL A 195 9.97 -2.28 10.51
C VAL A 195 9.44 -1.30 9.46
N LYS A 196 8.64 -1.79 8.50
CA LYS A 196 8.04 -1.00 7.42
C LYS A 196 6.56 -0.78 7.69
N LYS A 197 6.11 0.47 7.69
CA LYS A 197 4.70 0.85 7.95
C LYS A 197 4.27 2.01 7.04
N LEU A 198 2.98 2.06 6.72
CA LEU A 198 2.36 3.26 6.16
C LEU A 198 1.73 4.12 7.25
N THR A 199 1.59 5.42 7.01
CA THR A 199 0.67 6.28 7.77
C THR A 199 -0.78 5.90 7.46
N GLY A 200 -1.74 6.45 8.20
CA GLY A 200 -3.14 6.46 7.77
C GLY A 200 -3.27 7.09 6.38
N ALA A 201 -4.08 6.49 5.52
CA ALA A 201 -4.28 6.97 4.16
C ALA A 201 -5.08 8.28 4.12
N ALA A 202 -4.71 9.20 3.23
CA ALA A 202 -5.43 10.43 2.90
C ALA A 202 -6.06 10.39 1.50
N GLY A 203 -6.23 9.20 0.96
CA GLY A 203 -6.80 8.92 -0.35
C GLY A 203 -6.70 7.44 -0.68
N PRO A 204 -7.14 7.02 -1.88
CA PRO A 204 -7.01 5.65 -2.33
C PRO A 204 -5.52 5.27 -2.47
N LEU A 205 -5.15 4.14 -1.88
CA LEU A 205 -3.79 3.60 -1.94
C LEU A 205 -3.57 2.71 -3.17
N ALA A 206 -4.64 2.12 -3.69
CA ALA A 206 -4.55 1.23 -4.85
C ALA A 206 -3.99 1.98 -6.07
N GLY A 207 -2.94 1.44 -6.65
CA GLY A 207 -2.27 2.03 -7.81
C GLY A 207 -1.28 3.16 -7.50
N ALA A 208 -1.11 3.56 -6.23
CA ALA A 208 -0.12 4.55 -5.81
C ALA A 208 1.29 3.93 -5.72
N CYS A 209 2.33 4.75 -5.71
CA CYS A 209 3.72 4.31 -5.60
C CYS A 209 4.59 5.33 -4.87
N ILE A 210 5.80 4.93 -4.53
CA ILE A 210 6.87 5.82 -4.07
C ILE A 210 7.67 6.23 -5.31
N PRO A 211 7.65 7.52 -5.71
CA PRO A 211 8.22 7.99 -6.97
C PRO A 211 9.73 8.24 -6.83
N LEU A 212 10.54 7.18 -6.72
CA LEU A 212 11.99 7.32 -6.61
C LEU A 212 12.59 8.03 -7.82
N HIS A 213 12.09 7.69 -9.02
CA HIS A 213 12.47 8.30 -10.29
C HIS A 213 11.22 8.54 -11.15
N GLY A 214 11.20 9.60 -11.92
CA GLY A 214 10.18 9.82 -12.95
C GLY A 214 10.45 9.00 -14.21
N PRO A 215 9.41 8.72 -15.05
CA PRO A 215 9.60 8.05 -16.33
C PRO A 215 10.57 8.83 -17.23
N ALA A 216 11.43 8.12 -17.94
CA ALA A 216 12.32 8.73 -18.93
C ALA A 216 12.12 8.06 -20.30
N ARG A 217 12.01 8.88 -21.36
CA ARG A 217 11.84 8.40 -22.75
C ARG A 217 10.70 7.37 -22.90
N GLY A 218 9.59 7.58 -22.19
CA GLY A 218 8.44 6.66 -22.21
C GLY A 218 8.68 5.31 -21.51
N CYS A 219 9.78 5.15 -20.78
CA CYS A 219 10.10 3.93 -20.05
C CYS A 219 10.07 4.19 -18.55
N VAL A 220 9.56 3.22 -17.79
CA VAL A 220 9.59 3.21 -16.31
C VAL A 220 9.73 1.79 -15.80
N GLY A 221 10.49 1.64 -14.73
CA GLY A 221 10.57 0.41 -13.95
C GLY A 221 9.70 0.47 -12.70
N ILE A 222 9.32 -0.68 -12.18
CA ILE A 222 8.66 -0.81 -10.90
C ILE A 222 9.14 -2.05 -10.16
N ALA A 223 9.25 -1.92 -8.84
CA ALA A 223 9.53 -3.03 -7.92
C ALA A 223 8.60 -2.97 -6.72
N GLU A 224 8.58 -4.01 -5.89
CA GLU A 224 7.80 -3.99 -4.65
C GLU A 224 8.41 -3.02 -3.64
N GLY A 225 9.67 -3.18 -3.28
CA GLY A 225 10.36 -2.41 -2.26
C GLY A 225 11.18 -1.24 -2.79
N ILE A 226 11.50 -0.28 -1.91
CA ILE A 226 12.39 0.85 -2.22
C ILE A 226 13.77 0.32 -2.61
N GLU A 227 14.29 -0.63 -1.84
CA GLU A 227 15.61 -1.21 -2.04
C GLU A 227 15.69 -1.97 -3.37
N THR A 228 14.68 -2.79 -3.68
CA THR A 228 14.56 -3.53 -4.95
C THR A 228 14.46 -2.56 -6.13
N ALA A 229 13.68 -1.47 -5.99
CA ALA A 229 13.55 -0.45 -7.04
C ALA A 229 14.86 0.30 -7.32
N MET A 230 15.59 0.67 -6.27
CA MET A 230 16.89 1.31 -6.40
C MET A 230 17.95 0.36 -7.04
N ALA A 231 17.89 -0.93 -6.70
CA ALA A 231 18.78 -1.94 -7.28
C ALA A 231 18.46 -2.17 -8.77
N GLY A 232 17.19 -2.28 -9.13
CA GLY A 232 16.75 -2.38 -10.51
C GLY A 232 17.20 -1.19 -11.36
N TRP A 233 17.01 0.04 -10.84
CA TRP A 233 17.54 1.24 -11.50
C TRP A 233 19.05 1.21 -11.69
N ARG A 234 19.79 0.86 -10.63
CA ARG A 234 21.26 0.82 -10.70
C ARG A 234 21.77 -0.21 -11.70
N ALA A 235 21.14 -1.38 -11.79
CA ALA A 235 21.53 -2.47 -12.67
C ALA A 235 21.20 -2.22 -14.14
N SER A 236 20.06 -1.55 -14.42
CA SER A 236 19.50 -1.42 -15.78
C SER A 236 19.55 0.00 -16.35
N GLY A 237 19.73 1.03 -15.51
CA GLY A 237 19.56 2.43 -15.89
C GLY A 237 18.10 2.83 -16.11
N VAL A 238 17.13 1.92 -15.94
CA VAL A 238 15.70 2.21 -16.10
C VAL A 238 15.19 2.95 -14.86
N PRO A 239 14.65 4.18 -14.99
CA PRO A 239 14.06 4.91 -13.86
C PRO A 239 12.93 4.10 -13.21
N THR A 240 13.05 3.81 -11.91
CA THR A 240 12.19 2.85 -11.24
C THR A 240 11.46 3.48 -10.06
N VAL A 241 10.21 3.08 -9.82
CA VAL A 241 9.37 3.43 -8.67
C VAL A 241 9.14 2.21 -7.78
N ALA A 242 8.72 2.43 -6.52
CA ALA A 242 8.40 1.33 -5.60
C ALA A 242 6.92 1.27 -5.26
N ALA A 243 6.33 0.08 -5.35
CA ALA A 243 4.91 -0.18 -5.08
C ALA A 243 4.57 -0.35 -3.60
N TYR A 244 5.57 -0.45 -2.73
CA TYR A 244 5.55 -0.68 -1.28
C TYR A 244 4.90 -2.00 -0.80
N CYS A 245 4.23 -2.78 -1.62
CA CYS A 245 3.78 -4.14 -1.34
C CYS A 245 3.33 -4.85 -2.62
N ALA A 246 3.32 -6.21 -2.62
CA ALA A 246 2.95 -7.04 -3.77
C ALA A 246 1.54 -6.73 -4.30
N GLY A 247 0.54 -6.59 -3.40
CA GLY A 247 -0.83 -6.27 -3.82
C GLY A 247 -0.94 -4.94 -4.56
N ASN A 248 -0.12 -3.95 -4.18
CA ASN A 248 -0.10 -2.68 -4.88
C ASN A 248 0.76 -2.71 -6.14
N LEU A 249 1.78 -3.57 -6.21
CA LEU A 249 2.50 -3.86 -7.45
C LEU A 249 1.53 -4.35 -8.53
N ALA A 250 0.69 -5.32 -8.21
CA ALA A 250 -0.35 -5.82 -9.11
C ALA A 250 -1.36 -4.75 -9.56
N ALA A 251 -1.72 -3.82 -8.65
CA ALA A 251 -2.72 -2.78 -8.89
C ALA A 251 -2.14 -1.47 -9.45
N TRP A 252 -0.83 -1.34 -9.58
CA TRP A 252 -0.18 -0.08 -9.92
C TRP A 252 -0.68 0.52 -11.23
N GLN A 253 -0.77 1.86 -11.25
CA GLN A 253 -1.22 2.64 -12.40
C GLN A 253 -0.04 3.48 -12.91
N TRP A 254 0.46 3.12 -14.08
CA TRP A 254 1.57 3.86 -14.71
C TRP A 254 1.14 5.26 -15.20
N PRO A 255 2.06 6.22 -15.22
CA PRO A 255 1.79 7.56 -15.74
C PRO A 255 1.40 7.56 -17.23
N ALA A 256 0.72 8.61 -17.67
CA ALA A 256 0.42 8.81 -19.08
C ALA A 256 1.72 8.94 -19.91
N GLY A 257 1.71 8.43 -21.15
CA GLY A 257 2.86 8.48 -22.05
C GLY A 257 3.91 7.38 -21.84
N VAL A 258 3.74 6.49 -20.86
CA VAL A 258 4.57 5.28 -20.71
C VAL A 258 4.25 4.31 -21.85
N GLN A 259 5.28 3.84 -22.53
CA GLN A 259 5.22 2.87 -23.63
C GLN A 259 5.90 1.55 -23.27
N ARG A 260 6.91 1.61 -22.38
CA ARG A 260 7.66 0.44 -21.91
C ARG A 260 7.66 0.38 -20.38
N LEU A 261 7.33 -0.80 -19.85
CA LEU A 261 7.34 -1.13 -18.44
C LEU A 261 8.36 -2.25 -18.15
N VAL A 262 9.21 -2.06 -17.15
CA VAL A 262 10.09 -3.10 -16.64
C VAL A 262 9.70 -3.42 -15.19
N ILE A 263 9.36 -4.67 -14.91
CA ILE A 263 8.94 -5.12 -13.58
C ILE A 263 10.10 -5.87 -12.95
N PHE A 264 10.66 -5.33 -11.87
CA PHE A 264 11.69 -5.98 -11.07
C PHE A 264 11.00 -6.76 -9.94
N ALA A 265 10.65 -8.03 -10.22
CA ALA A 265 9.93 -8.89 -9.30
C ALA A 265 10.90 -9.49 -8.25
N ASP A 266 10.40 -9.66 -7.02
CA ASP A 266 11.08 -10.48 -6.01
C ASP A 266 10.92 -11.96 -6.36
N ALA A 267 11.91 -12.80 -6.03
CA ALA A 267 11.94 -14.22 -6.40
C ALA A 267 11.17 -15.09 -5.40
N ASP A 268 9.99 -14.62 -4.95
CA ASP A 268 9.04 -15.39 -4.15
C ASP A 268 7.68 -15.53 -4.87
N MET A 269 6.77 -16.33 -4.33
CA MET A 269 5.48 -16.60 -4.94
C MET A 269 4.63 -15.31 -5.07
N ALA A 270 4.56 -14.49 -4.02
CA ALA A 270 3.76 -13.28 -4.01
C ALA A 270 4.28 -12.23 -5.00
N GLY A 271 5.60 -12.07 -5.09
CA GLY A 271 6.26 -11.19 -6.06
C GLY A 271 6.01 -11.61 -7.50
N ARG A 272 6.11 -12.92 -7.79
CA ARG A 272 5.81 -13.47 -9.14
C ARG A 272 4.35 -13.30 -9.53
N GLU A 273 3.41 -13.59 -8.64
CA GLU A 273 1.97 -13.41 -8.91
C GLU A 273 1.62 -11.94 -9.16
N ALA A 274 2.14 -11.03 -8.34
CA ALA A 274 1.92 -9.60 -8.49
C ALA A 274 2.51 -9.07 -9.81
N ALA A 275 3.71 -9.52 -10.18
CA ALA A 275 4.36 -9.15 -11.43
C ALA A 275 3.58 -9.67 -12.65
N ALA A 276 3.12 -10.93 -12.62
CA ALA A 276 2.31 -11.53 -13.69
C ALA A 276 0.98 -10.78 -13.88
N ALA A 277 0.30 -10.40 -12.79
CA ALA A 277 -0.93 -9.62 -12.85
C ALA A 277 -0.71 -8.24 -13.46
N LEU A 278 0.37 -7.54 -13.07
CA LEU A 278 0.71 -6.24 -13.65
C LEU A 278 1.12 -6.36 -15.12
N GLN A 279 1.91 -7.39 -15.49
CA GLN A 279 2.30 -7.67 -16.86
C GLN A 279 1.09 -7.90 -17.76
N ALA A 280 0.13 -8.72 -17.33
CA ALA A 280 -1.09 -8.98 -18.09
C ALA A 280 -1.87 -7.67 -18.38
N ARG A 281 -1.96 -6.77 -17.40
CA ARG A 281 -2.60 -5.45 -17.55
C ARG A 281 -1.83 -4.55 -18.53
N ALA A 282 -0.49 -4.54 -18.45
CA ALA A 282 0.36 -3.76 -19.32
C ALA A 282 0.25 -4.21 -20.79
N LEU A 283 0.31 -5.54 -21.02
CA LEU A 283 0.15 -6.11 -22.37
C LEU A 283 -1.25 -5.87 -22.93
N ALA A 284 -2.31 -5.99 -22.12
CA ALA A 284 -3.67 -5.62 -22.54
C ALA A 284 -3.80 -4.15 -22.93
N ALA A 285 -3.02 -3.26 -22.30
CA ALA A 285 -2.92 -1.85 -22.65
C ALA A 285 -1.91 -1.58 -23.80
N ARG A 286 -1.36 -2.62 -24.44
CA ARG A 286 -0.39 -2.56 -25.56
C ARG A 286 0.95 -1.90 -25.20
N LEU A 287 1.36 -1.95 -23.93
CA LEU A 287 2.71 -1.57 -23.53
C LEU A 287 3.71 -2.70 -23.83
N GLN A 288 4.94 -2.34 -24.15
CA GLN A 288 6.05 -3.27 -24.04
C GLN A 288 6.28 -3.56 -22.56
N CYS A 289 6.28 -4.83 -22.15
CA CYS A 289 6.42 -5.19 -20.75
C CYS A 289 7.39 -6.35 -20.58
N GLU A 290 8.38 -6.14 -19.71
CA GLU A 290 9.40 -7.11 -19.36
C GLU A 290 9.36 -7.37 -17.85
N VAL A 291 9.48 -8.64 -17.43
CA VAL A 291 9.60 -9.03 -16.03
C VAL A 291 10.99 -9.61 -15.80
N LEU A 292 11.71 -9.02 -14.85
CA LEU A 292 13.03 -9.44 -14.44
C LEU A 292 12.96 -9.97 -13.00
N THR A 293 13.40 -11.20 -12.79
CA THR A 293 13.39 -11.87 -11.47
C THR A 293 14.78 -12.39 -11.16
N PRO A 294 15.28 -12.26 -9.91
CA PRO A 294 16.52 -12.91 -9.50
C PRO A 294 16.48 -14.42 -9.71
N SER A 295 17.63 -15.02 -10.02
CA SER A 295 17.74 -16.47 -10.23
C SER A 295 17.67 -17.28 -8.93
N THR A 296 17.95 -16.65 -7.79
CA THR A 296 17.93 -17.30 -6.47
C THR A 296 16.56 -17.14 -5.84
N GLU A 297 15.92 -18.25 -5.47
CA GLU A 297 14.62 -18.27 -4.81
C GLU A 297 14.65 -17.49 -3.48
N GLY A 298 13.63 -16.67 -3.25
CA GLY A 298 13.52 -15.82 -2.06
C GLY A 298 14.41 -14.58 -2.04
N ALA A 299 15.25 -14.35 -3.08
CA ALA A 299 16.09 -13.17 -3.19
C ALA A 299 15.33 -11.96 -3.77
N ASP A 300 15.70 -10.76 -3.34
CA ASP A 300 15.36 -9.50 -3.99
C ASP A 300 16.55 -8.94 -4.82
N TRP A 301 16.29 -7.93 -5.66
CA TRP A 301 17.34 -7.30 -6.47
C TRP A 301 18.38 -6.56 -5.64
N ALA A 302 18.06 -6.12 -4.42
CA ALA A 302 19.05 -5.53 -3.52
C ALA A 302 20.00 -6.60 -2.96
N ASP A 303 19.54 -7.84 -2.77
CA ASP A 303 20.41 -8.96 -2.39
C ASP A 303 21.36 -9.32 -3.53
N VAL A 304 20.90 -9.33 -4.78
CA VAL A 304 21.72 -9.52 -5.98
C VAL A 304 22.80 -8.43 -6.07
N LEU A 305 22.41 -7.17 -5.89
CA LEU A 305 23.37 -6.04 -5.90
C LEU A 305 24.40 -6.14 -4.78
N ALA A 306 23.95 -6.49 -3.57
CA ALA A 306 24.85 -6.65 -2.43
C ALA A 306 25.83 -7.82 -2.60
N ALA A 307 25.40 -8.92 -3.22
CA ALA A 307 26.25 -10.05 -3.56
C ALA A 307 27.29 -9.65 -4.61
N ALA A 308 26.90 -8.95 -5.67
CA ALA A 308 27.80 -8.45 -6.70
C ALA A 308 28.88 -7.48 -6.15
N ALA A 309 28.49 -6.62 -5.19
CA ALA A 309 29.42 -5.70 -4.54
C ALA A 309 30.43 -6.38 -3.60
N ARG A 310 30.16 -7.61 -3.15
CA ARG A 310 31.08 -8.42 -2.31
C ARG A 310 31.97 -9.36 -3.12
N ALA A 311 31.61 -9.65 -4.38
CA ALA A 311 32.43 -10.48 -5.25
C ALA A 311 33.78 -9.77 -5.47
N PRO A 312 34.95 -10.44 -5.23
CA PRO A 312 36.26 -9.85 -5.52
C PRO A 312 36.34 -9.51 -7.01
N ALA A 313 36.99 -8.41 -7.35
CA ALA A 313 37.28 -8.01 -8.73
C ALA A 313 38.23 -9.04 -9.39
N ALA A 314 37.67 -10.19 -9.75
CA ALA A 314 38.36 -11.31 -10.35
C ALA A 314 38.11 -11.32 -11.85
N ALA A 315 38.69 -10.36 -12.61
CA ALA A 315 38.77 -10.48 -14.07
C ALA A 315 39.69 -9.46 -14.79
N GLU A 316 40.62 -8.77 -14.14
CA GLU A 316 41.58 -7.95 -14.88
C GLU A 316 42.98 -8.59 -15.03
N GLN A 317 43.17 -9.86 -14.68
CA GLN A 317 44.46 -10.56 -14.83
C GLN A 317 44.48 -11.65 -15.92
N ARG A 318 43.59 -11.65 -16.90
CA ARG A 318 43.66 -12.53 -18.07
C ARG A 318 43.82 -11.72 -19.37
N GLY A 319 44.90 -10.98 -19.47
CA GLY A 319 45.16 -10.19 -20.67
C GLY A 319 46.62 -9.68 -20.78
N ALA A 320 47.57 -10.35 -20.13
CA ALA A 320 48.99 -10.07 -20.34
C ALA A 320 49.79 -11.36 -20.18
N ALA A 321 49.77 -12.21 -21.20
CA ALA A 321 50.77 -13.22 -21.50
C ALA A 321 50.75 -13.49 -23.01
#